data_4d799bd9c34ac907a92ade49292520e7
#
_entry.id   4d799bd9c34ac907a92ade49292520e7
#
_cell.length_a   1.000
_cell.length_b   1.000
_cell.length_c   1.000
_cell.angle_alpha   90.00
_cell.angle_beta   90.00
_cell.angle_gamma   90.00
#
_symmetry.space_group_name_H-M   'P 1'
#
loop_
_entity.id
_entity.type
_entity.pdbx_description
1 polymer ?
#
loop_
_entity_poly.entity_id
_entity_poly.type
_entity_poly.pdbx_seq_one_letter_code
_entity_poly.pdbx_strand_id
1 'polypeptide(L)'
;IFPGNHDIIGTSTCDIMVAGKDEIGNRCVEGICGQVDGSVLSGFIGLEAGQSAFGDIYAWFKKVLAWSLKNSSDESEKQKILDVMLNDLTREAQALQPSVDGPVALDWMNGCRTPYADQNVKGVIAGLTLGSSAPEIFRALVEATAFGSRRIVEHLKGQGLRISSVNATGGISKKAPFVMQTLADVLGMPIRVIGSEQTCALGAAMFAAVAAGIYPTIAEAMKNMGSRIEVEYYPDIKQTEIYGIRYGKYLELTKVAEIISHTNH
;
A
#
# COMPACT_ATOMS: atom_id res chain seq x y z
N ILE A 1 -3.16 15.53 18.06
CA ILE A 1 -3.27 14.09 17.69
C ILE A 1 -4.32 14.06 16.62
N PHE A 2 -3.91 13.74 15.40
CA PHE A 2 -4.86 13.58 14.30
C PHE A 2 -5.23 12.09 14.25
N PRO A 3 -6.48 11.72 14.48
CA PRO A 3 -6.95 10.39 14.16
C PRO A 3 -6.84 10.24 12.64
N GLY A 4 -5.98 9.39 12.19
CA GLY A 4 -5.73 9.10 10.78
C GLY A 4 -4.89 7.85 10.66
N ASN A 5 -5.12 7.07 9.61
CA ASN A 5 -4.29 5.93 9.30
C ASN A 5 -2.89 6.38 8.92
N HIS A 6 -1.91 5.63 9.38
CA HIS A 6 -0.52 5.78 8.98
C HIS A 6 -0.11 4.52 8.21
N ASP A 7 0.07 4.64 6.92
CA ASP A 7 0.58 3.54 6.09
C ASP A 7 2.09 3.69 5.93
N ILE A 8 2.82 2.64 6.24
CA ILE A 8 4.24 2.51 5.93
C ILE A 8 4.35 1.70 4.65
N ILE A 9 4.71 2.37 3.55
CA ILE A 9 4.77 1.76 2.21
C ILE A 9 6.22 1.51 1.82
N GLY A 10 6.55 0.24 1.69
CA GLY A 10 7.88 -0.23 1.31
C GLY A 10 7.81 -1.48 0.44
N THR A 11 8.57 -2.53 0.76
CA THR A 11 8.50 -3.85 0.13
C THR A 11 7.14 -4.51 0.36
N SER A 12 6.59 -4.33 1.56
CA SER A 12 5.20 -4.64 1.97
C SER A 12 4.58 -3.40 2.60
N THR A 13 3.29 -3.43 2.96
CA THR A 13 2.68 -2.37 3.76
C THR A 13 2.50 -2.79 5.21
N CYS A 14 2.59 -1.82 6.09
CA CYS A 14 2.17 -1.92 7.48
C CYS A 14 1.25 -0.73 7.74
N ASP A 15 -0.04 -1.02 7.88
CA ASP A 15 -1.09 -0.03 8.00
C ASP A 15 -1.41 0.10 9.48
N ILE A 16 -0.95 1.19 10.10
CA ILE A 16 -1.10 1.45 11.54
C ILE A 16 -2.20 2.49 11.76
N MET A 17 -3.13 2.15 12.63
CA MET A 17 -4.20 3.03 13.04
C MET A 17 -4.27 3.08 14.58
N VAL A 18 -4.72 4.21 15.11
CA VAL A 18 -5.12 4.34 16.51
C VAL A 18 -6.59 4.72 16.59
N ALA A 19 -7.33 4.08 17.47
CA ALA A 19 -8.75 4.37 17.72
C ALA A 19 -9.01 4.59 19.21
N GLY A 20 -10.01 5.41 19.51
CA GLY A 20 -10.45 5.64 20.88
C GLY A 20 -11.03 4.35 21.51
N LYS A 21 -10.84 4.19 22.82
CA LYS A 21 -11.43 3.05 23.55
C LYS A 21 -12.95 3.06 23.49
N ASP A 22 -13.56 4.21 23.42
CA ASP A 22 -15.00 4.43 23.24
C ASP A 22 -15.49 4.08 21.82
N GLU A 23 -14.63 4.25 20.81
CA GLU A 23 -14.94 3.91 19.41
C GLU A 23 -14.95 2.40 19.18
N ILE A 24 -13.98 1.68 19.74
CA ILE A 24 -13.87 0.22 19.61
C ILE A 24 -14.66 -0.52 20.70
N GLY A 25 -14.68 0.00 21.94
CA GLY A 25 -15.23 -0.69 23.09
C GLY A 25 -14.50 -2.02 23.33
N ASN A 26 -15.26 -3.08 23.55
CA ASN A 26 -14.73 -4.44 23.75
C ASN A 26 -14.72 -5.27 22.44
N ARG A 27 -14.91 -4.64 21.27
CA ARG A 27 -14.94 -5.36 19.99
C ARG A 27 -13.53 -5.80 19.59
N CYS A 28 -13.43 -7.02 19.07
CA CYS A 28 -12.27 -7.47 18.34
C CYS A 28 -12.47 -7.10 16.86
N VAL A 29 -11.51 -6.42 16.27
CA VAL A 29 -11.46 -6.15 14.83
C VAL A 29 -10.87 -7.39 14.17
N GLU A 30 -11.70 -8.13 13.43
CA GLU A 30 -11.30 -9.39 12.80
C GLU A 30 -10.42 -9.16 11.57
N GLY A 31 -9.62 -10.16 11.19
CA GLY A 31 -8.86 -10.18 9.94
C GLY A 31 -7.70 -9.18 9.86
N ILE A 32 -7.25 -8.61 10.96
CA ILE A 32 -6.08 -7.74 11.05
C ILE A 32 -4.90 -8.43 11.75
N CYS A 33 -3.70 -7.85 11.66
CA CYS A 33 -2.48 -8.42 12.23
C CYS A 33 -2.44 -8.31 13.75
N GLY A 34 -3.01 -7.23 14.32
CA GLY A 34 -3.00 -7.01 15.75
C GLY A 34 -3.92 -5.89 16.22
N GLN A 35 -4.40 -6.03 17.46
CA GLN A 35 -5.18 -5.04 18.19
C GLN A 35 -4.72 -5.03 19.64
N VAL A 36 -4.03 -3.96 20.05
CA VAL A 36 -3.40 -3.90 21.37
C VAL A 36 -3.58 -2.52 22.01
N ASP A 37 -4.07 -2.50 23.26
CA ASP A 37 -4.20 -1.27 24.05
C ASP A 37 -2.83 -0.65 24.31
N GLY A 38 -2.67 0.61 23.97
CA GLY A 38 -1.47 1.40 24.23
C GLY A 38 -0.25 1.06 23.40
N SER A 39 -0.32 0.12 22.43
CA SER A 39 0.85 -0.32 21.64
C SER A 39 1.44 0.76 20.75
N VAL A 40 0.62 1.66 20.22
CA VAL A 40 1.05 2.77 19.34
C VAL A 40 1.06 4.08 20.12
N LEU A 41 -0.01 4.35 20.87
CA LEU A 41 -0.17 5.56 21.64
C LEU A 41 -0.93 5.25 22.93
N SER A 42 -0.37 5.65 24.07
CA SER A 42 -1.01 5.46 25.38
C SER A 42 -2.41 6.08 25.41
N GLY A 43 -3.38 5.33 25.91
CA GLY A 43 -4.79 5.75 25.98
C GLY A 43 -5.62 5.44 24.74
N PHE A 44 -5.02 4.87 23.69
CA PHE A 44 -5.68 4.44 22.46
C PHE A 44 -5.46 2.96 22.21
N ILE A 45 -6.34 2.36 21.45
CA ILE A 45 -6.15 1.02 20.90
C ILE A 45 -5.34 1.15 19.60
N GLY A 46 -4.18 0.49 19.53
CA GLY A 46 -3.40 0.36 18.31
C GLY A 46 -3.93 -0.80 17.47
N LEU A 47 -4.08 -0.58 16.18
CA LEU A 47 -4.54 -1.54 15.18
C LEU A 47 -3.48 -1.67 14.10
N GLU A 48 -3.17 -2.89 13.68
CA GLU A 48 -2.23 -3.19 12.62
C GLU A 48 -2.86 -4.08 11.56
N ALA A 49 -2.79 -3.62 10.33
CA ALA A 49 -3.15 -4.36 9.12
C ALA A 49 -1.98 -4.31 8.12
N GLY A 50 -2.15 -4.83 6.92
CA GLY A 50 -1.17 -4.64 5.85
C GLY A 50 -1.25 -5.68 4.75
N GLN A 51 -0.49 -5.41 3.68
CA GLN A 51 -0.31 -6.29 2.53
C GLN A 51 1.00 -7.07 2.65
N SER A 52 0.98 -8.34 2.22
CA SER A 52 2.17 -9.22 2.23
C SER A 52 3.20 -8.83 1.18
N ALA A 53 2.79 -8.13 0.12
CA ALA A 53 3.67 -7.60 -0.93
C ALA A 53 3.10 -6.25 -1.44
N PHE A 54 3.98 -5.33 -1.76
CA PHE A 54 3.66 -4.04 -2.41
C PHE A 54 4.76 -3.70 -3.41
N GLY A 55 5.86 -3.08 -2.98
CA GLY A 55 7.01 -2.78 -3.84
C GLY A 55 7.71 -4.02 -4.39
N ASP A 56 7.65 -5.14 -3.70
CA ASP A 56 8.18 -6.43 -4.16
C ASP A 56 7.53 -6.90 -5.46
N ILE A 57 6.26 -6.56 -5.70
CA ILE A 57 5.55 -6.88 -6.95
C ILE A 57 6.22 -6.18 -8.13
N TYR A 58 6.61 -4.92 -7.97
CA TYR A 58 7.30 -4.15 -9.01
C TYR A 58 8.70 -4.69 -9.27
N ALA A 59 9.41 -5.02 -8.19
CA ALA A 59 10.73 -5.64 -8.28
C ALA A 59 10.67 -7.04 -8.94
N TRP A 60 9.65 -7.83 -8.62
CA TRP A 60 9.40 -9.11 -9.28
C TRP A 60 9.16 -8.92 -10.78
N PHE A 61 8.29 -8.00 -11.18
CA PHE A 61 8.00 -7.78 -12.60
C PHE A 61 9.23 -7.30 -13.38
N LYS A 62 10.01 -6.37 -12.81
CA LYS A 62 11.33 -6.00 -13.36
C LYS A 62 12.21 -7.23 -13.57
N LYS A 63 12.28 -8.15 -12.61
CA LYS A 63 13.07 -9.38 -12.68
C LYS A 63 12.57 -10.31 -13.80
N VAL A 64 11.25 -10.41 -13.99
CA VAL A 64 10.65 -11.18 -15.09
C VAL A 64 11.06 -10.60 -16.44
N LEU A 65 10.97 -9.29 -16.64
CA LEU A 65 11.36 -8.63 -17.89
C LEU A 65 12.87 -8.71 -18.15
N ALA A 66 13.67 -8.67 -17.10
CA ALA A 66 15.13 -8.78 -17.18
C ALA A 66 15.63 -10.20 -17.51
N TRP A 67 14.74 -11.20 -17.65
CA TRP A 67 15.14 -12.59 -17.86
C TRP A 67 16.05 -12.78 -19.11
N SER A 68 15.75 -12.08 -20.19
CA SER A 68 16.56 -12.15 -21.43
C SER A 68 17.97 -11.60 -21.27
N LEU A 69 18.18 -10.69 -20.33
CA LEU A 69 19.47 -10.04 -20.09
C LEU A 69 20.47 -10.94 -19.35
N LYS A 70 20.02 -12.08 -18.79
CA LYS A 70 20.89 -12.99 -18.03
C LYS A 70 22.06 -13.56 -18.85
N ASN A 71 21.89 -13.65 -20.16
CA ASN A 71 22.90 -14.17 -21.09
C ASN A 71 23.67 -13.07 -21.84
N SER A 72 23.48 -11.79 -21.47
CA SER A 72 24.27 -10.70 -22.04
C SER A 72 25.71 -10.83 -21.60
N SER A 73 26.65 -10.69 -22.52
CA SER A 73 28.09 -10.65 -22.26
C SER A 73 28.56 -9.26 -21.84
N ASP A 74 27.77 -8.20 -22.06
CA ASP A 74 28.07 -6.84 -21.67
C ASP A 74 27.35 -6.49 -20.34
N GLU A 75 28.07 -6.70 -19.24
CA GLU A 75 27.55 -6.40 -17.90
C GLU A 75 27.32 -4.89 -17.69
N SER A 76 28.05 -4.00 -18.38
CA SER A 76 27.86 -2.54 -18.26
C SER A 76 26.55 -2.10 -18.92
N GLU A 77 26.26 -2.60 -20.10
CA GLU A 77 25.00 -2.31 -20.79
C GLU A 77 23.80 -2.91 -20.06
N LYS A 78 23.92 -4.15 -19.61
CA LYS A 78 22.92 -4.83 -18.78
C LYS A 78 22.57 -4.01 -17.53
N GLN A 79 23.57 -3.52 -16.80
CA GLN A 79 23.35 -2.72 -15.59
C GLN A 79 22.62 -1.41 -15.93
N LYS A 80 23.00 -0.72 -17.00
CA LYS A 80 22.31 0.50 -17.45
C LYS A 80 20.83 0.25 -17.75
N ILE A 81 20.50 -0.85 -18.46
CA ILE A 81 19.11 -1.22 -18.74
C ILE A 81 18.35 -1.48 -17.43
N LEU A 82 18.95 -2.23 -16.51
CA LEU A 82 18.34 -2.54 -15.21
C LEU A 82 18.10 -1.29 -14.36
N ASP A 83 18.99 -0.31 -14.41
CA ASP A 83 18.89 0.91 -13.60
C ASP A 83 17.72 1.80 -14.04
N VAL A 84 17.41 1.85 -15.33
CA VAL A 84 16.33 2.70 -15.87
C VAL A 84 14.98 1.99 -16.00
N MET A 85 14.95 0.65 -16.02
CA MET A 85 13.77 -0.15 -16.40
C MET A 85 12.50 0.21 -15.61
N LEU A 86 12.56 0.35 -14.28
CA LEU A 86 11.38 0.71 -13.48
C LEU A 86 10.93 2.15 -13.72
N ASN A 87 11.88 3.06 -13.98
CA ASN A 87 11.54 4.46 -14.30
C ASN A 87 10.85 4.55 -15.67
N ASP A 88 11.32 3.80 -16.66
CA ASP A 88 10.71 3.75 -17.98
C ASP A 88 9.33 3.11 -17.94
N LEU A 89 9.18 1.96 -17.27
CA LEU A 89 7.87 1.32 -17.05
C LEU A 89 6.90 2.26 -16.36
N THR A 90 7.36 2.97 -15.32
CA THR A 90 6.53 3.93 -14.57
C THR A 90 6.09 5.08 -15.47
N ARG A 91 7.00 5.67 -16.24
CA ARG A 91 6.72 6.77 -17.17
C ARG A 91 5.70 6.35 -18.24
N GLU A 92 5.89 5.18 -18.85
CA GLU A 92 5.01 4.67 -19.90
C GLU A 92 3.64 4.24 -19.32
N ALA A 93 3.61 3.56 -18.19
CA ALA A 93 2.38 3.20 -17.50
C ALA A 93 1.57 4.43 -17.06
N GLN A 94 2.24 5.48 -16.59
CA GLN A 94 1.59 6.74 -16.21
C GLN A 94 0.97 7.46 -17.42
N ALA A 95 1.58 7.36 -18.60
CA ALA A 95 1.05 7.95 -19.83
C ALA A 95 -0.22 7.24 -20.34
N LEU A 96 -0.45 6.00 -19.95
CA LEU A 96 -1.68 5.27 -20.26
C LEU A 96 -2.85 5.84 -19.45
N GLN A 97 -4.02 5.91 -20.06
CA GLN A 97 -5.25 6.17 -19.33
C GLN A 97 -5.78 4.87 -18.72
N PRO A 98 -6.32 4.88 -17.48
CA PRO A 98 -6.99 3.72 -16.94
C PRO A 98 -8.14 3.30 -17.87
N SER A 99 -8.16 2.02 -18.24
CA SER A 99 -9.21 1.46 -19.10
C SER A 99 -9.98 0.39 -18.35
N VAL A 100 -11.29 0.46 -18.42
CA VAL A 100 -12.16 -0.58 -17.83
C VAL A 100 -11.82 -1.97 -18.41
N ASP A 101 -11.41 -2.04 -19.68
CA ASP A 101 -11.14 -3.29 -20.38
C ASP A 101 -9.67 -3.73 -20.35
N GLY A 102 -8.79 -2.94 -19.73
CA GLY A 102 -7.38 -3.29 -19.58
C GLY A 102 -7.15 -4.47 -18.61
N PRO A 103 -5.92 -5.02 -18.59
CA PRO A 103 -5.55 -6.08 -17.65
C PRO A 103 -5.85 -5.69 -16.20
N VAL A 104 -6.23 -6.67 -15.38
CA VAL A 104 -6.44 -6.51 -13.92
C VAL A 104 -5.57 -7.54 -13.22
N ALA A 105 -4.90 -7.15 -12.15
CA ALA A 105 -4.07 -8.03 -11.35
C ALA A 105 -4.56 -8.11 -9.90
N LEU A 106 -4.11 -9.16 -9.20
CA LEU A 106 -4.29 -9.38 -7.78
C LEU A 106 -2.93 -9.35 -7.10
N ASP A 107 -2.81 -8.55 -6.04
CA ASP A 107 -1.56 -8.29 -5.31
C ASP A 107 -1.07 -9.44 -4.41
N TRP A 108 -1.77 -10.57 -4.37
CA TRP A 108 -1.47 -11.71 -3.50
C TRP A 108 -0.27 -12.56 -3.94
N MET A 109 0.75 -11.94 -4.52
CA MET A 109 1.97 -12.63 -4.98
C MET A 109 2.72 -13.32 -3.83
N ASN A 110 2.52 -12.87 -2.58
CA ASN A 110 3.10 -13.44 -1.37
C ASN A 110 2.02 -13.75 -0.32
N GLY A 111 0.87 -14.24 -0.77
CA GLY A 111 -0.31 -14.49 0.08
C GLY A 111 -1.09 -13.23 0.43
N CYS A 112 -2.16 -13.39 1.20
CA CYS A 112 -3.02 -12.31 1.68
C CYS A 112 -2.92 -12.19 3.20
N ARG A 113 -2.35 -11.09 3.72
CA ARG A 113 -2.28 -10.84 5.16
C ARG A 113 -3.63 -10.36 5.70
N THR A 114 -4.11 -9.24 5.20
CA THR A 114 -5.40 -8.66 5.60
C THR A 114 -6.33 -8.62 4.38
N PRO A 115 -7.60 -9.05 4.49
CA PRO A 115 -8.32 -9.46 5.71
C PRO A 115 -8.33 -10.99 5.97
N TYR A 116 -7.70 -11.82 5.18
CA TYR A 116 -7.92 -13.28 5.22
C TYR A 116 -6.88 -14.05 6.04
N ALA A 117 -5.70 -13.48 6.29
CA ALA A 117 -4.56 -14.15 6.93
C ALA A 117 -4.17 -15.48 6.24
N ASP A 118 -4.34 -15.54 4.90
CA ASP A 118 -4.10 -16.73 4.09
C ASP A 118 -2.83 -16.58 3.24
N GLN A 119 -1.78 -17.30 3.60
CA GLN A 119 -0.50 -17.30 2.90
C GLN A 119 -0.47 -18.27 1.69
N ASN A 120 -1.50 -19.10 1.50
CA ASN A 120 -1.55 -20.08 0.42
C ASN A 120 -2.08 -19.48 -0.89
N VAL A 121 -2.90 -18.43 -0.81
CA VAL A 121 -3.42 -17.75 -2.00
C VAL A 121 -2.29 -17.12 -2.84
N LYS A 122 -2.51 -17.02 -4.14
CA LYS A 122 -1.51 -16.55 -5.10
C LYS A 122 -2.02 -15.39 -5.92
N GLY A 123 -1.10 -14.56 -6.42
CA GLY A 123 -1.40 -13.50 -7.36
C GLY A 123 -1.97 -14.01 -8.68
N VAL A 124 -2.81 -13.21 -9.31
CA VAL A 124 -3.43 -13.49 -10.61
C VAL A 124 -3.27 -12.27 -11.50
N ILE A 125 -3.05 -12.48 -12.78
CA ILE A 125 -3.15 -11.44 -13.81
C ILE A 125 -4.16 -11.95 -14.85
N ALA A 126 -5.19 -11.17 -15.12
CA ALA A 126 -6.28 -11.53 -16.02
C ALA A 126 -6.52 -10.45 -17.08
N GLY A 127 -7.22 -10.81 -18.16
CA GLY A 127 -7.57 -9.87 -19.24
C GLY A 127 -6.42 -9.59 -20.20
N LEU A 128 -5.39 -10.45 -20.25
CA LEU A 128 -4.28 -10.32 -21.20
C LEU A 128 -4.73 -10.70 -22.61
N THR A 129 -4.23 -9.96 -23.59
CA THR A 129 -4.38 -10.22 -25.03
C THR A 129 -3.02 -10.24 -25.69
N LEU A 130 -2.94 -10.62 -26.97
CA LEU A 130 -1.69 -10.54 -27.73
C LEU A 130 -1.17 -9.10 -27.90
N GLY A 131 -2.05 -8.10 -27.71
CA GLY A 131 -1.67 -6.69 -27.74
C GLY A 131 -1.25 -6.11 -26.41
N SER A 132 -1.33 -6.89 -25.31
CA SER A 132 -0.98 -6.38 -23.97
C SER A 132 0.52 -6.10 -23.87
N SER A 133 0.87 -4.88 -23.52
CA SER A 133 2.25 -4.40 -23.37
C SER A 133 2.77 -4.50 -21.92
N ALA A 134 4.09 -4.46 -21.76
CA ALA A 134 4.70 -4.46 -20.43
C ALA A 134 4.24 -3.26 -19.54
N PRO A 135 4.12 -2.01 -20.05
CA PRO A 135 3.55 -0.90 -19.29
C PRO A 135 2.11 -1.10 -18.85
N GLU A 136 1.25 -1.73 -19.67
CA GLU A 136 -0.14 -2.05 -19.28
C GLU A 136 -0.19 -3.07 -18.15
N ILE A 137 0.65 -4.12 -18.21
CA ILE A 137 0.76 -5.11 -17.14
C ILE A 137 1.31 -4.45 -15.86
N PHE A 138 2.35 -3.62 -15.99
CA PHE A 138 2.92 -2.89 -14.85
C PHE A 138 1.88 -1.96 -14.21
N ARG A 139 1.08 -1.24 -15.00
CA ARG A 139 -0.03 -0.44 -14.50
C ARG A 139 -1.04 -1.29 -13.72
N ALA A 140 -1.43 -2.45 -14.25
CA ALA A 140 -2.34 -3.36 -13.56
C ALA A 140 -1.78 -3.84 -12.21
N LEU A 141 -0.45 -4.05 -12.11
CA LEU A 141 0.21 -4.40 -10.84
C LEU A 141 0.23 -3.23 -9.85
N VAL A 142 0.43 -2.00 -10.31
CA VAL A 142 0.33 -0.79 -9.46
C VAL A 142 -1.11 -0.61 -8.96
N GLU A 143 -2.09 -0.78 -9.82
CA GLU A 143 -3.51 -0.73 -9.45
C GLU A 143 -3.88 -1.85 -8.46
N ALA A 144 -3.35 -3.06 -8.63
CA ALA A 144 -3.57 -4.18 -7.72
C ALA A 144 -3.11 -3.86 -6.29
N THR A 145 -1.94 -3.26 -6.12
CA THR A 145 -1.47 -2.85 -4.78
C THR A 145 -2.37 -1.77 -4.16
N ALA A 146 -2.86 -0.83 -4.97
CA ALA A 146 -3.82 0.18 -4.50
C ALA A 146 -5.19 -0.44 -4.15
N PHE A 147 -5.66 -1.43 -4.92
CA PHE A 147 -6.89 -2.17 -4.61
C PHE A 147 -6.77 -3.00 -3.33
N GLY A 148 -5.60 -3.59 -3.06
CA GLY A 148 -5.32 -4.26 -1.80
C GLY A 148 -5.43 -3.30 -0.61
N SER A 149 -4.85 -2.10 -0.70
CA SER A 149 -5.00 -1.04 0.32
C SER A 149 -6.48 -0.62 0.48
N ARG A 150 -7.22 -0.46 -0.63
CA ARG A 150 -8.66 -0.15 -0.60
C ARG A 150 -9.44 -1.24 0.15
N ARG A 151 -9.14 -2.50 -0.10
CA ARG A 151 -9.79 -3.62 0.57
C ARG A 151 -9.57 -3.59 2.08
N ILE A 152 -8.35 -3.25 2.53
CA ILE A 152 -8.04 -3.07 3.96
C ILE A 152 -8.85 -1.94 4.55
N VAL A 153 -8.87 -0.77 3.90
CA VAL A 153 -9.65 0.40 4.34
C VAL A 153 -11.14 0.10 4.40
N GLU A 154 -11.70 -0.56 3.38
CA GLU A 154 -13.12 -0.96 3.36
C GLU A 154 -13.44 -1.99 4.45
N HIS A 155 -12.54 -2.95 4.68
CA HIS A 155 -12.66 -3.94 5.75
C HIS A 155 -12.74 -3.27 7.12
N LEU A 156 -11.81 -2.35 7.41
CA LEU A 156 -11.78 -1.59 8.67
C LEU A 156 -13.03 -0.70 8.83
N LYS A 157 -13.45 -0.01 7.77
CA LYS A 157 -14.69 0.80 7.76
C LYS A 157 -15.93 -0.06 7.99
N GLY A 158 -15.99 -1.25 7.39
CA GLY A 158 -17.07 -2.21 7.60
C GLY A 158 -17.19 -2.69 9.04
N GLN A 159 -16.09 -2.63 9.81
CA GLN A 159 -16.09 -2.91 11.24
C GLN A 159 -16.32 -1.67 12.12
N GLY A 160 -16.73 -0.55 11.52
CA GLY A 160 -17.15 0.66 12.21
C GLY A 160 -16.04 1.65 12.54
N LEU A 161 -14.84 1.47 11.96
CA LEU A 161 -13.73 2.41 12.12
C LEU A 161 -13.84 3.57 11.12
N ARG A 162 -13.49 4.78 11.55
CA ARG A 162 -13.55 5.98 10.72
C ARG A 162 -12.20 6.31 10.13
N ILE A 163 -12.10 6.23 8.81
CA ILE A 163 -10.89 6.51 8.04
C ILE A 163 -11.22 7.58 7.01
N SER A 164 -10.56 8.73 7.06
CA SER A 164 -10.80 9.88 6.19
C SER A 164 -9.58 10.31 5.37
N SER A 165 -8.39 9.89 5.74
CA SER A 165 -7.14 10.19 5.04
C SER A 165 -6.07 9.16 5.42
N VAL A 166 -5.03 9.08 4.59
CA VAL A 166 -3.87 8.22 4.80
C VAL A 166 -2.61 9.08 4.89
N ASN A 167 -1.75 8.79 5.87
CA ASN A 167 -0.42 9.37 5.98
C ASN A 167 0.60 8.32 5.54
N ALA A 168 1.20 8.51 4.38
CA ALA A 168 2.16 7.57 3.80
C ALA A 168 3.60 7.91 4.21
N THR A 169 4.38 6.89 4.54
CA THR A 169 5.80 6.99 4.86
C THR A 169 6.58 5.90 4.12
N GLY A 170 7.90 6.05 4.03
CA GLY A 170 8.78 5.07 3.40
C GLY A 170 9.21 5.45 1.99
N GLY A 171 10.08 4.62 1.40
CA GLY A 171 10.78 4.96 0.16
C GLY A 171 9.87 5.11 -1.06
N ILE A 172 8.84 4.27 -1.19
CA ILE A 172 7.90 4.33 -2.32
C ILE A 172 7.06 5.60 -2.25
N SER A 173 6.59 6.00 -1.05
CA SER A 173 5.76 7.19 -0.89
C SER A 173 6.46 8.47 -1.38
N LYS A 174 7.79 8.52 -1.28
CA LYS A 174 8.60 9.67 -1.72
C LYS A 174 9.05 9.58 -3.18
N LYS A 175 9.30 8.36 -3.67
CA LYS A 175 9.99 8.16 -4.97
C LYS A 175 9.05 7.78 -6.11
N ALA A 176 7.79 7.43 -5.82
CA ALA A 176 6.86 6.93 -6.81
C ALA A 176 5.55 7.74 -6.87
N PRO A 177 5.55 8.98 -7.39
CA PRO A 177 4.35 9.83 -7.48
C PRO A 177 3.19 9.15 -8.20
N PHE A 178 3.45 8.37 -9.25
CA PHE A 178 2.42 7.61 -9.98
C PHE A 178 1.69 6.62 -9.07
N VAL A 179 2.43 5.90 -8.23
CA VAL A 179 1.85 4.94 -7.26
C VAL A 179 1.01 5.68 -6.23
N MET A 180 1.48 6.80 -5.71
CA MET A 180 0.76 7.59 -4.71
C MET A 180 -0.51 8.22 -5.27
N GLN A 181 -0.48 8.76 -6.50
CA GLN A 181 -1.68 9.28 -7.15
C GLN A 181 -2.69 8.15 -7.43
N THR A 182 -2.23 7.00 -7.94
CA THR A 182 -3.10 5.83 -8.15
C THR A 182 -3.75 5.39 -6.83
N LEU A 183 -3.01 5.39 -5.74
CA LEU A 183 -3.53 5.05 -4.42
C LEU A 183 -4.61 6.05 -3.96
N ALA A 184 -4.38 7.37 -4.13
CA ALA A 184 -5.36 8.40 -3.80
C ALA A 184 -6.65 8.24 -4.63
N ASP A 185 -6.52 8.00 -5.93
CA ASP A 185 -7.65 7.81 -6.85
C ASP A 185 -8.46 6.56 -6.53
N VAL A 186 -7.78 5.44 -6.23
CA VAL A 186 -8.41 4.16 -5.87
C VAL A 186 -9.13 4.23 -4.52
N LEU A 187 -8.52 4.89 -3.53
CA LEU A 187 -9.10 5.06 -2.19
C LEU A 187 -10.21 6.13 -2.16
N GLY A 188 -10.22 7.04 -3.13
CA GLY A 188 -11.11 8.20 -3.13
C GLY A 188 -10.89 9.13 -1.93
N MET A 189 -9.65 9.20 -1.42
CA MET A 189 -9.30 10.03 -0.27
C MET A 189 -7.88 10.60 -0.36
N PRO A 190 -7.59 11.71 0.35
CA PRO A 190 -6.26 12.32 0.32
C PRO A 190 -5.19 11.40 0.91
N ILE A 191 -4.02 11.35 0.26
CA ILE A 191 -2.81 10.71 0.74
C ILE A 191 -1.78 11.79 1.04
N ARG A 192 -1.26 11.81 2.28
CA ARG A 192 -0.26 12.77 2.76
C ARG A 192 1.07 12.08 2.94
N VAL A 193 2.10 12.54 2.24
CA VAL A 193 3.46 12.01 2.38
C VAL A 193 4.19 12.76 3.48
N ILE A 194 4.68 12.03 4.46
CA ILE A 194 5.41 12.59 5.61
C ILE A 194 6.87 12.84 5.23
N GLY A 195 7.38 14.03 5.54
CA GLY A 195 8.70 14.50 5.12
C GLY A 195 9.89 13.77 5.75
N SER A 196 9.74 13.12 6.92
CA SER A 196 10.81 12.37 7.56
C SER A 196 11.23 11.14 6.75
N GLU A 197 12.54 10.97 6.53
CA GLU A 197 13.10 9.73 5.96
C GLU A 197 13.24 8.62 7.01
N GLN A 198 13.30 9.00 8.29
CA GLN A 198 13.52 8.10 9.43
C GLN A 198 12.35 8.17 10.41
N THR A 199 11.13 7.91 9.91
CA THR A 199 9.90 8.09 10.68
C THR A 199 9.88 7.25 11.96
N CYS A 200 10.35 6.00 11.91
CA CYS A 200 10.43 5.14 13.09
C CYS A 200 11.43 5.67 14.12
N ALA A 201 12.61 6.13 13.68
CA ALA A 201 13.59 6.72 14.58
C ALA A 201 13.10 8.03 15.21
N LEU A 202 12.38 8.85 14.43
CA LEU A 202 11.74 10.06 14.93
C LEU A 202 10.70 9.75 16.00
N GLY A 203 9.85 8.74 15.80
CA GLY A 203 8.89 8.26 16.79
C GLY A 203 9.57 7.80 18.08
N ALA A 204 10.64 6.99 17.96
CA ALA A 204 11.44 6.57 19.12
C ALA A 204 12.06 7.75 19.89
N ALA A 205 12.57 8.75 19.15
CA ALA A 205 13.10 9.98 19.76
C ALA A 205 12.04 10.80 20.50
N MET A 206 10.79 10.84 20.00
CA MET A 206 9.67 11.50 20.70
C MET A 206 9.36 10.80 22.03
N PHE A 207 9.30 9.47 22.06
CA PHE A 207 9.10 8.71 23.29
C PHE A 207 10.27 8.90 24.27
N ALA A 208 11.49 8.90 23.78
CA ALA A 208 12.69 9.16 24.60
C ALA A 208 12.66 10.57 25.22
N ALA A 209 12.23 11.59 24.46
CA ALA A 209 12.09 12.97 24.96
C ALA A 209 11.05 13.10 26.08
N VAL A 210 9.94 12.34 25.98
CA VAL A 210 8.94 12.27 27.06
C VAL A 210 9.52 11.55 28.29
N ALA A 211 10.19 10.41 28.09
CA ALA A 211 10.81 9.67 29.20
C ALA A 211 11.90 10.48 29.92
N ALA A 212 12.63 11.32 29.18
CA ALA A 212 13.62 12.25 29.74
C ALA A 212 13.02 13.53 30.39
N GLY A 213 11.68 13.69 30.36
CA GLY A 213 11.01 14.88 30.91
C GLY A 213 11.16 16.15 30.10
N ILE A 214 11.64 16.07 28.85
CA ILE A 214 11.75 17.23 27.93
C ILE A 214 10.36 17.70 27.50
N TYR A 215 9.45 16.78 27.26
CA TYR A 215 8.04 17.07 27.01
C TYR A 215 7.17 16.34 28.03
N PRO A 216 6.11 16.99 28.54
CA PRO A 216 5.22 16.39 29.55
C PRO A 216 4.37 15.24 29.00
N THR A 217 4.09 15.24 27.68
CA THR A 217 3.27 14.23 27.02
C THR A 217 3.78 13.91 25.61
N ILE A 218 3.44 12.74 25.10
CA ILE A 218 3.75 12.38 23.73
C ILE A 218 3.05 13.30 22.71
N ALA A 219 1.87 13.83 23.03
CA ALA A 219 1.17 14.78 22.17
C ALA A 219 1.97 16.09 22.00
N GLU A 220 2.59 16.58 23.07
CA GLU A 220 3.48 17.75 23.02
C GLU A 220 4.77 17.45 22.23
N ALA A 221 5.37 16.28 22.42
CA ALA A 221 6.52 15.85 21.65
C ALA A 221 6.18 15.75 20.16
N MET A 222 5.04 15.14 19.78
CA MET A 222 4.56 15.06 18.40
C MET A 222 4.34 16.44 17.78
N LYS A 223 3.78 17.39 18.53
CA LYS A 223 3.55 18.76 18.06
C LYS A 223 4.86 19.49 17.72
N ASN A 224 5.88 19.30 18.55
CA ASN A 224 7.14 20.05 18.45
C ASN A 224 8.21 19.35 17.61
N MET A 225 8.22 18.02 17.58
CA MET A 225 9.22 17.21 16.88
C MET A 225 8.66 16.58 15.59
N GLY A 226 7.33 16.61 15.40
CA GLY A 226 6.65 15.98 14.26
C GLY A 226 7.14 16.51 12.92
N SER A 227 7.22 15.62 11.95
CA SER A 227 7.60 15.98 10.59
C SER A 227 6.44 16.69 9.88
N ARG A 228 6.78 17.60 8.97
CA ARG A 228 5.78 18.25 8.12
C ARG A 228 5.30 17.30 7.02
N ILE A 229 4.13 17.57 6.48
CA ILE A 229 3.67 16.98 5.23
C ILE A 229 4.52 17.57 4.10
N GLU A 230 5.09 16.71 3.27
CA GLU A 230 5.95 17.07 2.15
C GLU A 230 5.15 17.22 0.87
N VAL A 231 4.25 16.26 0.60
CA VAL A 231 3.39 16.21 -0.57
C VAL A 231 2.01 15.71 -0.17
N GLU A 232 0.96 16.23 -0.81
CA GLU A 232 -0.40 15.70 -0.72
C GLU A 232 -0.89 15.31 -2.11
N TYR A 233 -1.49 14.12 -2.21
CA TYR A 233 -2.17 13.63 -3.41
C TYR A 233 -3.66 13.62 -3.15
N TYR A 234 -4.41 14.31 -4.01
CA TYR A 234 -5.86 14.35 -3.95
C TYR A 234 -6.45 13.45 -5.04
N PRO A 235 -7.56 12.75 -4.76
CA PRO A 235 -8.19 11.89 -5.74
C PRO A 235 -8.77 12.71 -6.91
N ASP A 236 -8.55 12.22 -8.13
CA ASP A 236 -9.28 12.66 -9.31
C ASP A 236 -10.62 11.91 -9.38
N ILE A 237 -11.73 12.66 -9.36
CA ILE A 237 -13.09 12.08 -9.33
C ILE A 237 -13.33 11.16 -10.52
N LYS A 238 -12.89 11.54 -11.73
CA LYS A 238 -13.08 10.72 -12.93
C LYS A 238 -12.30 9.41 -12.85
N GLN A 239 -11.07 9.48 -12.33
CA GLN A 239 -10.26 8.28 -12.15
C GLN A 239 -10.84 7.38 -11.06
N THR A 240 -11.34 7.96 -9.96
CA THR A 240 -12.00 7.23 -8.87
C THR A 240 -13.20 6.43 -9.38
N GLU A 241 -14.01 6.97 -10.29
CA GLU A 241 -15.14 6.25 -10.90
C GLU A 241 -14.68 5.04 -11.72
N ILE A 242 -13.66 5.22 -12.58
CA ILE A 242 -13.09 4.13 -13.38
C ILE A 242 -12.49 3.06 -12.46
N TYR A 243 -11.74 3.46 -11.45
CA TYR A 243 -11.17 2.53 -10.47
C TYR A 243 -12.23 1.83 -9.63
N GLY A 244 -13.39 2.43 -9.40
CA GLY A 244 -14.54 1.75 -8.79
C GLY A 244 -14.98 0.52 -9.58
N ILE A 245 -15.10 0.66 -10.91
CA ILE A 245 -15.46 -0.46 -11.82
C ILE A 245 -14.35 -1.53 -11.83
N ARG A 246 -13.10 -1.09 -11.95
CA ARG A 246 -11.94 -2.00 -11.97
C ARG A 246 -11.76 -2.74 -10.64
N TYR A 247 -12.04 -2.09 -9.53
CA TYR A 247 -12.05 -2.72 -8.21
C TYR A 247 -13.09 -3.84 -8.11
N GLY A 248 -14.26 -3.69 -8.74
CA GLY A 248 -15.22 -4.80 -8.87
C GLY A 248 -14.60 -6.02 -9.57
N LYS A 249 -13.84 -5.82 -10.66
CA LYS A 249 -13.11 -6.90 -11.33
C LYS A 249 -12.01 -7.51 -10.44
N TYR A 250 -11.28 -6.69 -9.70
CA TYR A 250 -10.31 -7.16 -8.70
C TYR A 250 -10.97 -8.07 -7.65
N LEU A 251 -12.16 -7.71 -7.14
CA LEU A 251 -12.89 -8.54 -6.17
C LEU A 251 -13.32 -9.90 -6.77
N GLU A 252 -13.65 -9.98 -8.06
CA GLU A 252 -13.90 -11.26 -8.71
C GLU A 252 -12.63 -12.13 -8.83
N LEU A 253 -11.46 -11.50 -9.06
CA LEU A 253 -10.19 -12.24 -9.09
C LEU A 253 -9.83 -12.84 -7.72
N THR A 254 -10.23 -12.23 -6.59
CA THR A 254 -9.99 -12.82 -5.27
C THR A 254 -10.65 -14.19 -5.15
N LYS A 255 -11.89 -14.33 -5.65
CA LYS A 255 -12.63 -15.61 -5.65
C LYS A 255 -11.92 -16.67 -6.51
N VAL A 256 -11.40 -16.26 -7.69
CA VAL A 256 -10.66 -17.15 -8.57
C VAL A 256 -9.37 -17.63 -7.89
N ALA A 257 -8.64 -16.72 -7.25
CA ALA A 257 -7.40 -17.06 -6.54
C ALA A 257 -7.65 -18.03 -5.37
N GLU A 258 -8.73 -17.85 -4.61
CA GLU A 258 -9.15 -18.77 -3.55
C GLU A 258 -9.44 -20.17 -4.10
N ILE A 259 -10.21 -20.28 -5.19
CA ILE A 259 -10.52 -21.55 -5.84
C ILE A 259 -9.22 -22.24 -6.29
N ILE A 260 -8.35 -21.56 -7.04
CA ILE A 260 -7.10 -22.13 -7.55
C ILE A 260 -6.19 -22.60 -6.41
N SER A 261 -6.13 -21.85 -5.31
CA SER A 261 -5.23 -22.13 -4.20
C SER A 261 -5.72 -23.26 -3.29
N HIS A 262 -7.02 -23.52 -3.22
CA HIS A 262 -7.62 -24.49 -2.29
C HIS A 262 -8.25 -25.72 -2.96
N THR A 263 -8.20 -25.82 -4.31
CA THR A 263 -8.82 -26.96 -5.05
C THR A 263 -8.04 -28.30 -4.91
N ASN A 264 -6.91 -28.33 -4.21
CA ASN A 264 -6.06 -29.53 -4.06
C ASN A 264 -6.10 -30.17 -2.66
N HIS A 265 -7.22 -30.04 -1.95
CA HIS A 265 -7.38 -30.73 -0.64
C HIS A 265 -8.77 -31.39 -0.54
#